data_11e367c371ef14702cdebb7c9a6779c1
#
_entry.id   11e367c371ef14702cdebb7c9a6779c1
#
_cell.length_a   1.000
_cell.length_b   1.000
_cell.length_c   1.000
_cell.angle_alpha   90.00
_cell.angle_beta   90.00
_cell.angle_gamma   90.00
#
_symmetry.space_group_name_H-M   'P 1'
#
loop_
_entity.id
_entity.type
_entity.pdbx_description
1 polymer ?
#
loop_
_entity_poly.entity_id
_entity_poly.type
_entity_poly.pdbx_seq_one_letter_code
_entity_poly.pdbx_strand_id
1 'polypeptide(L)'
;MSAGLIGLDWGSTHLRAYLYGADGHALESRALPHGIRQLPVGGFPEAFSSAVRDWPALPVLACGMVGSRNGWQEVPYLDTPTGVERLAQQLTRIAAPDGHALYLVPGLHDTHRPDVMRGEETQIAGVLAREPATTRLLLPGTHSKWVRLRDGIVTDFATVMTGELYGLLRQHSILGAALPEARDDADAFRRGVAAARGSGPAGALSLLFSARALMLDGVLDPAAVPDYLSGLLIGEELRMALAAGWADADDAIPMVGEGPLCERYRRAADTFGLRLARAPEGTTADGLWRIANAAGLVSVPATITS
;
A
#
# COMPACT_ATOMS: atom_id res chain seq x y z
N MET A 1 30.88 -4.06 -4.19
CA MET A 1 30.05 -3.36 -5.22
C MET A 1 29.93 -1.91 -4.80
N SER A 2 30.08 -0.94 -5.69
CA SER A 2 29.89 0.47 -5.35
C SER A 2 28.38 0.75 -5.15
N ALA A 3 28.05 1.54 -4.12
CA ALA A 3 26.69 2.02 -3.91
C ALA A 3 26.32 3.07 -4.98
N GLY A 4 25.06 3.09 -5.43
CA GLY A 4 24.59 3.93 -6.53
C GLY A 4 23.37 4.82 -6.24
N LEU A 5 22.57 4.48 -5.22
CA LEU A 5 21.34 5.18 -4.87
C LEU A 5 20.95 4.93 -3.42
N ILE A 6 20.26 5.89 -2.82
CA ILE A 6 19.50 5.69 -1.58
C ILE A 6 18.01 5.80 -1.89
N GLY A 7 17.22 4.83 -1.47
CA GLY A 7 15.75 4.86 -1.56
C GLY A 7 15.12 5.03 -0.19
N LEU A 8 14.07 5.85 -0.09
CA LEU A 8 13.31 6.07 1.14
C LEU A 8 11.83 5.78 0.89
N ASP A 9 11.28 4.83 1.63
CA ASP A 9 9.83 4.63 1.77
C ASP A 9 9.38 5.31 3.07
N TRP A 10 8.79 6.49 2.94
CA TRP A 10 8.49 7.35 4.07
C TRP A 10 6.97 7.47 4.30
N GLY A 11 6.47 6.53 5.07
CA GLY A 11 5.05 6.43 5.40
C GLY A 11 4.61 7.31 6.57
N SER A 12 3.38 7.09 7.02
CA SER A 12 2.80 7.81 8.15
C SER A 12 3.44 7.46 9.50
N THR A 13 3.85 6.19 9.69
CA THR A 13 4.34 5.65 10.97
C THR A 13 5.80 5.21 10.92
N HIS A 14 6.30 4.82 9.76
CA HIS A 14 7.64 4.28 9.59
C HIS A 14 8.37 4.95 8.44
N LEU A 15 9.69 5.00 8.54
CA LEU A 15 10.64 5.33 7.49
C LEU A 15 11.49 4.10 7.22
N ARG A 16 11.46 3.59 6.00
CA ARG A 16 12.38 2.54 5.53
C ARG A 16 13.38 3.14 4.57
N ALA A 17 14.65 2.83 4.77
CA ALA A 17 15.73 3.30 3.92
C ALA A 17 16.46 2.10 3.31
N TYR A 18 16.87 2.24 2.04
CA TYR A 18 17.55 1.22 1.26
C TYR A 18 18.79 1.81 0.62
N LEU A 19 19.94 1.19 0.83
CA LEU A 19 21.16 1.49 0.10
C LEU A 19 21.31 0.51 -1.05
N TYR A 20 21.32 0.98 -2.28
CA TYR A 20 21.42 0.13 -3.47
C TYR A 20 22.83 0.08 -4.02
N GLY A 21 23.23 -1.09 -4.47
CA GLY A 21 24.37 -1.27 -5.36
C GLY A 21 24.07 -0.74 -6.77
N ALA A 22 25.09 -0.61 -7.58
CA ALA A 22 24.97 -0.18 -8.97
C ALA A 22 24.14 -1.16 -9.85
N ASP A 23 23.91 -2.37 -9.37
CA ASP A 23 23.09 -3.41 -10.00
C ASP A 23 21.61 -3.39 -9.57
N GLY A 24 21.22 -2.49 -8.67
CA GLY A 24 19.84 -2.34 -8.16
C GLY A 24 19.50 -3.24 -6.99
N HIS A 25 20.41 -4.09 -6.53
CA HIS A 25 20.18 -4.85 -5.31
C HIS A 25 20.37 -4.01 -4.06
N ALA A 26 19.47 -4.15 -3.09
CA ALA A 26 19.64 -3.51 -1.80
C ALA A 26 20.81 -4.16 -1.04
N LEU A 27 21.86 -3.38 -0.78
CA LEU A 27 23.05 -3.78 -0.01
C LEU A 27 22.76 -3.73 1.49
N GLU A 28 22.00 -2.74 1.91
CA GLU A 28 21.59 -2.51 3.29
C GLU A 28 20.16 -1.96 3.34
N SER A 29 19.44 -2.29 4.39
CA SER A 29 18.13 -1.70 4.67
C SER A 29 17.99 -1.35 6.14
N ARG A 30 17.28 -0.27 6.43
CA ARG A 30 16.98 0.21 7.78
C ARG A 30 15.49 0.48 7.91
N ALA A 31 14.93 0.22 9.09
CA ALA A 31 13.58 0.61 9.45
C ALA A 31 13.62 1.46 10.72
N LEU A 32 13.06 2.67 10.65
CA LEU A 32 13.02 3.61 11.76
C LEU A 32 11.57 3.97 12.08
N PRO A 33 11.22 4.21 13.35
CA PRO A 33 9.89 4.64 13.76
C PRO A 33 9.71 6.16 13.53
N HIS A 34 10.15 6.67 12.38
CA HIS A 34 10.19 8.09 12.01
C HIS A 34 9.26 8.39 10.83
N GLY A 35 8.05 7.83 10.84
CA GLY A 35 7.02 8.26 9.91
C GLY A 35 6.62 9.71 10.12
N ILE A 36 5.91 10.33 9.17
CA ILE A 36 5.58 11.76 9.23
C ILE A 36 4.76 12.17 10.46
N ARG A 37 4.10 11.20 11.15
CA ARG A 37 3.36 11.43 12.40
C ARG A 37 4.22 11.26 13.66
N GLN A 38 5.44 10.77 13.54
CA GLN A 38 6.33 10.41 14.66
C GLN A 38 7.77 10.83 14.37
N LEU A 39 7.94 12.11 13.99
CA LEU A 39 9.26 12.66 13.71
C LEU A 39 10.04 12.84 15.02
N PRO A 40 11.38 12.66 14.98
CA PRO A 40 12.26 12.96 16.09
C PRO A 40 12.34 14.47 16.37
N VAL A 41 12.96 14.85 17.48
CA VAL A 41 13.35 16.24 17.74
C VAL A 41 14.32 16.67 16.63
N GLY A 42 14.01 17.77 15.94
CA GLY A 42 14.72 18.19 14.70
C GLY A 42 13.94 17.90 13.41
N GLY A 43 12.81 17.17 13.52
CA GLY A 43 11.85 16.99 12.42
C GLY A 43 12.36 16.14 11.26
N PHE A 44 11.93 16.49 10.04
CA PHE A 44 12.31 15.78 8.81
C PHE A 44 13.83 15.73 8.56
N PRO A 45 14.60 16.83 8.74
CA PRO A 45 16.04 16.80 8.55
C PRO A 45 16.74 15.76 9.44
N GLU A 46 16.38 15.70 10.73
CA GLU A 46 16.98 14.75 11.67
C GLU A 46 16.58 13.30 11.36
N ALA A 47 15.30 13.07 11.01
CA ALA A 47 14.84 11.75 10.58
C ALA A 47 15.60 11.27 9.32
N PHE A 48 15.82 12.17 8.37
CA PHE A 48 16.60 11.91 7.17
C PHE A 48 18.06 11.56 7.51
N SER A 49 18.77 12.43 8.24
CA SER A 49 20.17 12.19 8.64
C SER A 49 20.33 10.89 9.43
N SER A 50 19.36 10.55 10.28
CA SER A 50 19.36 9.27 11.01
C SER A 50 19.20 8.07 10.07
N ALA A 51 18.39 8.20 9.00
CA ALA A 51 18.14 7.10 8.07
C ALA A 51 19.36 6.81 7.17
N VAL A 52 20.11 7.86 6.77
CA VAL A 52 21.25 7.74 5.84
C VAL A 52 22.61 7.78 6.54
N ARG A 53 22.64 7.81 7.87
CA ARG A 53 23.86 7.90 8.68
C ARG A 53 24.89 6.88 8.23
N ASP A 54 26.14 7.32 8.06
CA ASP A 54 27.30 6.51 7.63
C ASP A 54 27.19 5.94 6.20
N TRP A 55 26.15 6.31 5.45
CA TRP A 55 26.07 6.00 4.02
C TRP A 55 26.76 7.10 3.18
N PRO A 56 27.31 6.74 2.02
CA PRO A 56 27.94 7.72 1.13
C PRO A 56 26.93 8.74 0.62
N ALA A 57 27.39 9.94 0.28
CA ALA A 57 26.57 10.96 -0.35
C ALA A 57 26.20 10.54 -1.77
N LEU A 58 24.96 10.10 -1.95
CA LEU A 58 24.37 9.59 -3.19
C LEU A 58 23.09 10.36 -3.50
N PRO A 59 22.56 10.28 -4.74
CA PRO A 59 21.19 10.68 -5.01
C PRO A 59 20.22 9.90 -4.11
N VAL A 60 19.20 10.58 -3.60
CA VAL A 60 18.16 9.99 -2.73
C VAL A 60 16.82 10.14 -3.40
N LEU A 61 16.08 9.03 -3.57
CA LEU A 61 14.71 9.03 -4.04
C LEU A 61 13.77 8.62 -2.91
N ALA A 62 12.77 9.44 -2.61
CA ALA A 62 11.79 9.16 -1.57
C ALA A 62 10.37 9.09 -2.12
N CYS A 63 9.59 8.11 -1.68
CA CYS A 63 8.16 7.95 -1.97
C CYS A 63 7.34 8.03 -0.68
N GLY A 64 6.02 8.10 -0.83
CA GLY A 64 5.05 8.04 0.25
C GLY A 64 4.69 9.39 0.85
N MET A 65 4.30 9.37 2.12
CA MET A 65 3.68 10.50 2.80
C MET A 65 4.60 11.70 3.01
N VAL A 66 5.92 11.56 2.84
CA VAL A 66 6.90 12.66 2.86
C VAL A 66 6.57 13.74 1.83
N GLY A 67 5.95 13.38 0.69
CA GLY A 67 5.49 14.27 -0.38
C GLY A 67 4.05 14.75 -0.23
N SER A 68 3.37 14.47 0.88
CA SER A 68 2.01 14.92 1.12
C SER A 68 1.96 16.37 1.64
N ARG A 69 0.75 16.95 1.70
CA ARG A 69 0.53 18.30 2.26
C ARG A 69 1.08 18.46 3.68
N ASN A 70 1.06 17.39 4.47
CA ASN A 70 1.59 17.36 5.84
C ASN A 70 3.01 16.73 5.91
N GLY A 71 3.63 16.50 4.75
CA GLY A 71 4.97 15.95 4.64
C GLY A 71 6.06 17.02 4.71
N TRP A 72 7.28 16.64 4.32
CA TRP A 72 8.42 17.57 4.28
C TRP A 72 8.24 18.65 3.21
N GLN A 73 7.77 18.25 2.03
CA GLN A 73 7.45 19.16 0.93
C GLN A 73 6.25 18.60 0.18
N GLU A 74 5.21 19.42 -0.01
CA GLU A 74 4.08 19.01 -0.83
C GLU A 74 4.51 18.84 -2.29
N VAL A 75 4.19 17.68 -2.86
CA VAL A 75 4.44 17.34 -4.27
C VAL A 75 3.09 17.19 -4.97
N PRO A 76 2.87 17.83 -6.11
CA PRO A 76 1.63 17.67 -6.88
C PRO A 76 1.37 16.21 -7.25
N TYR A 77 0.10 15.87 -7.43
CA TYR A 77 -0.32 14.60 -8.01
C TYR A 77 -0.22 14.65 -9.53
N LEU A 78 0.02 13.50 -10.15
CA LEU A 78 -0.07 13.32 -11.59
C LEU A 78 -1.42 12.68 -11.94
N ASP A 79 -2.05 13.18 -12.96
CA ASP A 79 -3.30 12.60 -13.46
C ASP A 79 -3.05 11.24 -14.13
N THR A 80 -3.96 10.30 -13.92
CA THR A 80 -4.04 9.08 -14.73
C THR A 80 -4.47 9.43 -16.17
N PRO A 81 -4.01 8.70 -17.21
CA PRO A 81 -3.12 7.54 -17.13
C PRO A 81 -1.65 7.94 -16.91
N THR A 82 -0.95 7.21 -16.04
CA THR A 82 0.45 7.50 -15.71
C THR A 82 1.26 6.21 -15.54
N GLY A 83 2.46 6.16 -16.12
CA GLY A 83 3.46 5.11 -16.00
C GLY A 83 4.75 5.59 -15.34
N VAL A 84 5.74 4.68 -15.23
CA VAL A 84 7.02 4.93 -14.55
C VAL A 84 7.80 6.07 -15.18
N GLU A 85 7.81 6.17 -16.49
CA GLU A 85 8.53 7.22 -17.22
C GLU A 85 8.01 8.62 -16.88
N ARG A 86 6.69 8.76 -16.74
CA ARG A 86 6.08 10.03 -16.36
C ARG A 86 6.33 10.36 -14.89
N LEU A 87 6.31 9.37 -13.99
CA LEU A 87 6.72 9.55 -12.59
C LEU A 87 8.16 10.06 -12.53
N ALA A 88 9.07 9.42 -13.26
CA ALA A 88 10.49 9.76 -13.30
C ALA A 88 10.77 11.18 -13.83
N GLN A 89 9.99 11.65 -14.79
CA GLN A 89 10.12 13.01 -15.36
C GLN A 89 9.59 14.12 -14.45
N GLN A 90 8.76 13.77 -13.46
CA GLN A 90 8.06 14.73 -12.60
C GLN A 90 8.49 14.66 -11.12
N LEU A 91 9.70 14.14 -10.88
CA LEU A 91 10.28 14.14 -9.55
C LEU A 91 10.49 15.58 -9.05
N THR A 92 10.13 15.85 -7.80
CA THR A 92 10.38 17.14 -7.17
C THR A 92 11.69 17.08 -6.39
N ARG A 93 12.68 17.89 -6.80
CA ARG A 93 13.96 18.02 -6.10
C ARG A 93 13.83 18.98 -4.93
N ILE A 94 14.32 18.57 -3.76
CA ILE A 94 14.40 19.44 -2.58
C ILE A 94 15.81 19.41 -1.99
N ALA A 95 16.14 20.43 -1.18
CA ALA A 95 17.37 20.45 -0.42
C ALA A 95 17.25 19.46 0.75
N ALA A 96 18.29 18.63 0.94
CA ALA A 96 18.41 17.73 2.07
C ALA A 96 19.69 18.07 2.85
N PRO A 97 19.80 17.67 4.14
CA PRO A 97 21.02 17.77 4.92
C PRO A 97 22.21 17.07 4.24
N ASP A 98 23.41 17.42 4.69
CA ASP A 98 24.66 16.72 4.36
C ASP A 98 24.99 16.68 2.85
N GLY A 99 24.44 17.63 2.08
CA GLY A 99 24.71 17.78 0.65
C GLY A 99 24.03 16.74 -0.26
N HIS A 100 23.11 15.94 0.27
CA HIS A 100 22.33 15.01 -0.55
C HIS A 100 21.35 15.72 -1.50
N ALA A 101 21.22 15.20 -2.70
CA ALA A 101 20.15 15.58 -3.61
C ALA A 101 18.95 14.65 -3.37
N LEU A 102 17.90 15.18 -2.75
CA LEU A 102 16.68 14.42 -2.44
C LEU A 102 15.59 14.71 -3.49
N TYR A 103 15.05 13.64 -4.05
CA TYR A 103 13.96 13.67 -5.03
C TYR A 103 12.72 12.99 -4.44
N LEU A 104 11.56 13.60 -4.63
CA LEU A 104 10.28 13.08 -4.15
C LEU A 104 9.44 12.57 -5.32
N VAL A 105 8.89 11.38 -5.17
CA VAL A 105 7.97 10.78 -6.15
C VAL A 105 6.59 11.42 -6.00
N PRO A 106 5.95 11.87 -7.10
CA PRO A 106 4.58 12.37 -7.06
C PRO A 106 3.58 11.23 -6.84
N GLY A 107 2.46 11.53 -6.17
CA GLY A 107 1.32 10.62 -6.11
C GLY A 107 0.51 10.65 -7.41
N LEU A 108 -0.56 9.83 -7.47
CA LEU A 108 -1.50 9.79 -8.59
C LEU A 108 -2.88 10.30 -8.19
N HIS A 109 -3.54 10.97 -9.14
CA HIS A 109 -4.93 11.41 -9.09
C HIS A 109 -5.72 10.73 -10.21
N ASP A 110 -6.86 10.12 -9.86
CA ASP A 110 -7.76 9.56 -10.88
C ASP A 110 -8.62 10.67 -11.48
N THR A 111 -8.53 10.86 -12.79
CA THR A 111 -9.30 11.90 -13.51
C THR A 111 -10.75 11.52 -13.74
N HIS A 112 -11.12 10.25 -13.59
CA HIS A 112 -12.48 9.76 -13.83
C HIS A 112 -13.34 9.79 -12.55
N ARG A 113 -12.71 9.84 -11.38
CA ARG A 113 -13.36 9.90 -10.06
C ARG A 113 -12.48 10.68 -9.08
N PRO A 114 -13.05 11.28 -8.03
CA PRO A 114 -12.28 12.01 -7.02
C PRO A 114 -11.51 11.04 -6.12
N ASP A 115 -10.36 10.54 -6.59
CA ASP A 115 -9.53 9.58 -5.86
C ASP A 115 -8.04 9.90 -6.02
N VAL A 116 -7.25 9.60 -4.99
CA VAL A 116 -5.80 9.83 -4.96
C VAL A 116 -5.05 8.68 -4.31
N MET A 117 -3.79 8.47 -4.72
CA MET A 117 -2.87 7.59 -4.01
C MET A 117 -1.51 8.26 -3.86
N ARG A 118 -0.76 7.89 -2.82
CA ARG A 118 0.60 8.36 -2.60
C ARG A 118 1.42 7.33 -1.84
N GLY A 119 2.45 6.81 -2.52
CA GLY A 119 3.29 5.70 -2.09
C GLY A 119 2.97 4.42 -2.84
N GLU A 120 1.69 4.15 -3.10
CA GLU A 120 1.24 2.96 -3.82
C GLU A 120 1.72 2.96 -5.29
N GLU A 121 1.85 4.12 -5.94
CA GLU A 121 2.41 4.23 -7.30
C GLU A 121 3.82 3.64 -7.39
N THR A 122 4.61 3.78 -6.33
CA THR A 122 5.95 3.20 -6.25
C THR A 122 5.90 1.69 -6.07
N GLN A 123 4.96 1.17 -5.25
CA GLN A 123 4.74 -0.27 -5.10
C GLN A 123 4.27 -0.90 -6.42
N ILE A 124 3.38 -0.22 -7.15
CA ILE A 124 2.93 -0.64 -8.48
C ILE A 124 4.12 -0.74 -9.45
N ALA A 125 4.99 0.28 -9.47
CA ALA A 125 6.20 0.27 -10.28
C ALA A 125 7.10 -0.95 -9.97
N GLY A 126 7.17 -1.36 -8.71
CA GLY A 126 7.93 -2.53 -8.26
C GLY A 126 7.29 -3.85 -8.69
N VAL A 127 5.97 -3.99 -8.60
CA VAL A 127 5.27 -5.18 -9.15
C VAL A 127 5.54 -5.30 -10.64
N LEU A 128 5.38 -4.22 -11.39
CA LEU A 128 5.59 -4.20 -12.83
C LEU A 128 7.06 -4.45 -13.25
N ALA A 129 8.03 -4.25 -12.34
CA ALA A 129 9.41 -4.63 -12.60
C ALA A 129 9.60 -6.15 -12.66
N ARG A 130 8.79 -6.90 -11.90
CA ARG A 130 8.85 -8.37 -11.83
C ARG A 130 7.80 -9.04 -12.72
N GLU A 131 6.63 -8.44 -12.82
CA GLU A 131 5.46 -8.97 -13.54
C GLU A 131 4.89 -7.90 -14.48
N PRO A 132 5.56 -7.60 -15.60
CA PRO A 132 5.20 -6.49 -16.49
C PRO A 132 3.84 -6.68 -17.19
N ALA A 133 3.33 -7.91 -17.26
CA ALA A 133 2.03 -8.23 -17.84
C ALA A 133 0.84 -8.05 -16.87
N THR A 134 1.08 -7.58 -15.64
CA THR A 134 0.03 -7.34 -14.66
C THR A 134 -0.99 -6.31 -15.17
N THR A 135 -2.27 -6.68 -15.18
CA THR A 135 -3.38 -5.83 -15.63
C THR A 135 -4.26 -5.32 -14.50
N ARG A 136 -4.24 -5.99 -13.35
CA ARG A 136 -4.97 -5.64 -12.12
C ARG A 136 -4.07 -5.86 -10.91
N LEU A 137 -4.26 -5.03 -9.90
CA LEU A 137 -3.50 -5.11 -8.65
C LEU A 137 -4.39 -4.69 -7.49
N LEU A 138 -4.24 -5.37 -6.35
CA LEU A 138 -4.84 -4.98 -5.08
C LEU A 138 -3.74 -4.61 -4.08
N LEU A 139 -3.89 -3.47 -3.42
CA LEU A 139 -3.02 -3.05 -2.32
C LEU A 139 -3.87 -2.92 -1.04
N PRO A 140 -4.04 -4.03 -0.29
CA PRO A 140 -4.80 -4.02 0.96
C PRO A 140 -4.12 -3.14 2.01
N GLY A 141 -4.91 -2.35 2.73
CA GLY A 141 -4.39 -1.46 3.76
C GLY A 141 -5.48 -0.73 4.53
N THR A 142 -5.09 0.35 5.22
CA THR A 142 -6.04 1.29 5.83
C THR A 142 -7.00 1.82 4.77
N HIS A 143 -6.46 2.18 3.62
CA HIS A 143 -7.16 2.59 2.40
C HIS A 143 -6.74 1.64 1.27
N SER A 144 -7.45 0.54 1.12
CA SER A 144 -7.18 -0.44 0.05
C SER A 144 -7.29 0.22 -1.33
N LYS A 145 -6.39 -0.15 -2.25
CA LYS A 145 -6.42 0.33 -3.63
C LYS A 145 -6.67 -0.83 -4.59
N TRP A 146 -7.68 -0.71 -5.41
CA TRP A 146 -7.90 -1.52 -6.60
C TRP A 146 -7.39 -0.76 -7.81
N VAL A 147 -6.47 -1.34 -8.56
CA VAL A 147 -5.76 -0.66 -9.66
C VAL A 147 -5.95 -1.42 -10.95
N ARG A 148 -6.23 -0.71 -12.04
CA ARG A 148 -6.20 -1.22 -13.41
C ARG A 148 -4.97 -0.72 -14.14
N LEU A 149 -4.39 -1.61 -14.88
CA LEU A 149 -3.15 -1.39 -15.62
C LEU A 149 -3.33 -1.80 -17.09
N ARG A 150 -2.74 -1.02 -17.99
CA ARG A 150 -2.62 -1.36 -19.40
C ARG A 150 -1.21 -1.02 -19.86
N ASP A 151 -0.48 -2.02 -20.39
CA ASP A 151 0.88 -1.84 -20.90
C ASP A 151 1.82 -1.15 -19.88
N GLY A 152 1.71 -1.52 -18.60
CA GLY A 152 2.51 -0.95 -17.52
C GLY A 152 2.09 0.46 -17.07
N ILE A 153 0.96 0.97 -17.55
CA ILE A 153 0.40 2.29 -17.23
C ILE A 153 -0.81 2.12 -16.30
N VAL A 154 -0.85 2.84 -15.20
CA VAL A 154 -2.03 2.96 -14.34
C VAL A 154 -3.08 3.76 -15.10
N THR A 155 -4.18 3.13 -15.46
CA THR A 155 -5.28 3.78 -16.19
C THR A 155 -6.29 4.42 -15.25
N ASP A 156 -6.64 3.72 -14.20
CA ASP A 156 -7.58 4.16 -13.16
C ASP A 156 -7.38 3.34 -11.87
N PHE A 157 -7.96 3.80 -10.77
CA PHE A 157 -7.94 3.09 -9.51
C PHE A 157 -9.15 3.46 -8.63
N ALA A 158 -9.41 2.65 -7.62
CA ALA A 158 -10.46 2.91 -6.62
C ALA A 158 -9.93 2.67 -5.21
N THR A 159 -10.19 3.62 -4.32
CA THR A 159 -9.89 3.50 -2.90
C THR A 159 -11.09 2.97 -2.13
N VAL A 160 -10.86 1.98 -1.27
CA VAL A 160 -11.84 1.47 -0.31
C VAL A 160 -11.27 1.61 1.10
N MET A 161 -12.01 2.26 1.99
CA MET A 161 -11.55 2.57 3.36
C MET A 161 -11.69 1.39 4.33
N THR A 162 -11.48 0.17 3.87
CA THR A 162 -11.77 -1.07 4.61
C THR A 162 -11.04 -1.14 5.94
N GLY A 163 -9.73 -0.87 5.95
CA GLY A 163 -8.94 -0.91 7.17
C GLY A 163 -9.27 0.23 8.14
N GLU A 164 -9.52 1.44 7.64
CA GLU A 164 -9.93 2.57 8.48
C GLU A 164 -11.31 2.34 9.10
N LEU A 165 -12.30 1.90 8.32
CA LEU A 165 -13.61 1.56 8.83
C LEU A 165 -13.55 0.46 9.89
N TYR A 166 -12.73 -0.57 9.68
CA TYR A 166 -12.51 -1.60 10.68
C TYR A 166 -11.96 -1.01 11.99
N GLY A 167 -10.96 -0.16 11.90
CA GLY A 167 -10.39 0.52 13.07
C GLY A 167 -11.41 1.39 13.82
N LEU A 168 -12.18 2.20 13.08
CA LEU A 168 -13.21 3.06 13.64
C LEU A 168 -14.33 2.25 14.31
N LEU A 169 -14.80 1.19 13.67
CA LEU A 169 -15.84 0.33 14.25
C LEU A 169 -15.37 -0.37 15.52
N ARG A 170 -14.12 -0.79 15.58
CA ARG A 170 -13.55 -1.41 16.78
C ARG A 170 -13.31 -0.44 17.92
N GLN A 171 -12.85 0.75 17.66
CA GLN A 171 -12.37 1.68 18.69
C GLN A 171 -13.42 2.72 19.09
N HIS A 172 -14.31 3.10 18.17
CA HIS A 172 -15.19 4.26 18.33
C HIS A 172 -16.68 3.96 18.10
N SER A 173 -17.08 2.68 18.00
CA SER A 173 -18.48 2.31 17.83
C SER A 173 -18.98 1.37 18.92
N ILE A 174 -20.33 1.23 18.99
CA ILE A 174 -20.97 0.25 19.88
C ILE A 174 -20.58 -1.20 19.56
N LEU A 175 -20.09 -1.47 18.35
CA LEU A 175 -19.67 -2.80 17.91
C LEU A 175 -18.36 -3.25 18.53
N GLY A 176 -17.49 -2.29 18.90
CA GLY A 176 -16.22 -2.55 19.57
C GLY A 176 -16.24 -2.25 21.06
N ALA A 177 -17.33 -1.66 21.59
CA ALA A 177 -17.42 -1.24 22.97
C ALA A 177 -17.45 -2.44 23.94
N ALA A 178 -16.59 -2.38 24.97
CA ALA A 178 -16.53 -3.36 26.06
C ALA A 178 -16.30 -4.82 25.61
N LEU A 179 -15.63 -5.03 24.47
CA LEU A 179 -15.19 -6.35 24.05
C LEU A 179 -13.99 -6.81 24.89
N PRO A 180 -13.89 -8.12 25.19
CA PRO A 180 -12.67 -8.69 25.76
C PRO A 180 -11.51 -8.60 24.78
N GLU A 181 -10.33 -9.04 25.20
CA GLU A 181 -9.19 -9.23 24.31
C GLU A 181 -9.58 -10.10 23.11
N ALA A 182 -9.22 -9.63 21.91
CA ALA A 182 -9.58 -10.33 20.68
C ALA A 182 -8.86 -11.68 20.60
N ARG A 183 -9.59 -12.72 20.17
CA ARG A 183 -9.05 -14.04 19.89
C ARG A 183 -9.28 -14.35 18.43
N ASP A 184 -8.24 -14.89 17.74
CA ASP A 184 -8.38 -15.32 16.35
C ASP A 184 -9.47 -16.38 16.22
N ASP A 185 -10.46 -16.11 15.37
CA ASP A 185 -11.59 -17.00 15.09
C ASP A 185 -11.88 -17.04 13.59
N ALA A 186 -11.33 -18.08 12.94
CA ALA A 186 -11.47 -18.28 11.51
C ALA A 186 -12.94 -18.52 11.08
N ASP A 187 -13.77 -19.08 11.98
CA ASP A 187 -15.18 -19.35 11.68
C ASP A 187 -15.99 -18.06 11.73
N ALA A 188 -15.73 -17.21 12.71
CA ALA A 188 -16.34 -15.87 12.77
C ALA A 188 -15.97 -15.04 11.55
N PHE A 189 -14.70 -15.06 11.14
CA PHE A 189 -14.26 -14.39 9.91
C PHE A 189 -15.02 -14.92 8.67
N ARG A 190 -15.05 -16.25 8.47
CA ARG A 190 -15.80 -16.86 7.34
C ARG A 190 -17.28 -16.50 7.35
N ARG A 191 -17.91 -16.46 8.53
CA ARG A 191 -19.32 -16.04 8.67
C ARG A 191 -19.52 -14.59 8.25
N GLY A 192 -18.60 -13.69 8.62
CA GLY A 192 -18.62 -12.30 8.16
C GLY A 192 -18.51 -12.19 6.64
N VAL A 193 -17.57 -12.91 6.02
CA VAL A 193 -17.40 -12.96 4.56
C VAL A 193 -18.66 -13.49 3.86
N ALA A 194 -19.24 -14.58 4.38
CA ALA A 194 -20.47 -15.16 3.82
C ALA A 194 -21.66 -14.21 3.93
N ALA A 195 -21.80 -13.50 5.06
CA ALA A 195 -22.82 -12.48 5.25
C ALA A 195 -22.69 -11.34 4.22
N ALA A 196 -21.47 -10.86 3.99
CA ALA A 196 -21.22 -9.85 2.95
C ALA A 196 -21.59 -10.34 1.56
N ARG A 197 -21.18 -11.56 1.20
CA ARG A 197 -21.54 -12.17 -0.10
C ARG A 197 -23.06 -12.25 -0.29
N GLY A 198 -23.79 -12.59 0.77
CA GLY A 198 -25.26 -12.73 0.76
C GLY A 198 -26.02 -11.41 0.91
N SER A 199 -25.35 -10.26 1.05
CA SER A 199 -26.00 -8.96 1.36
C SER A 199 -26.88 -8.39 0.23
N GLY A 200 -26.74 -8.93 -0.97
CA GLY A 200 -27.52 -8.46 -2.13
C GLY A 200 -27.26 -6.99 -2.49
N PRO A 201 -28.24 -6.31 -3.08
CA PRO A 201 -28.11 -4.90 -3.47
C PRO A 201 -27.89 -3.94 -2.30
N ALA A 202 -28.32 -4.30 -1.08
CA ALA A 202 -28.18 -3.46 0.11
C ALA A 202 -26.72 -3.32 0.60
N GLY A 203 -25.88 -4.30 0.26
CA GLY A 203 -24.49 -4.34 0.69
C GLY A 203 -24.31 -4.61 2.19
N ALA A 204 -23.08 -4.86 2.61
CA ALA A 204 -22.79 -5.26 3.99
C ALA A 204 -22.88 -4.12 5.01
N LEU A 205 -22.96 -2.85 4.60
CA LEU A 205 -23.18 -1.75 5.54
C LEU A 205 -24.49 -1.92 6.32
N SER A 206 -25.54 -2.46 5.69
CA SER A 206 -26.82 -2.78 6.34
C SER A 206 -26.69 -3.91 7.37
N LEU A 207 -25.62 -4.70 7.30
CA LEU A 207 -25.36 -5.85 8.17
C LEU A 207 -24.37 -5.58 9.29
N LEU A 208 -23.77 -4.39 9.39
CA LEU A 208 -22.75 -4.08 10.42
C LEU A 208 -23.28 -4.34 11.83
N PHE A 209 -24.55 -3.99 12.10
CA PHE A 209 -25.16 -4.19 13.40
C PHE A 209 -25.41 -5.67 13.74
N SER A 210 -25.37 -6.58 12.78
CA SER A 210 -25.48 -8.02 13.03
C SER A 210 -24.37 -8.54 13.94
N ALA A 211 -23.18 -7.93 13.93
CA ALA A 211 -22.11 -8.27 14.88
C ALA A 211 -22.58 -8.12 16.34
N ARG A 212 -23.33 -7.06 16.63
CA ARG A 212 -23.89 -6.81 17.95
C ARG A 212 -25.05 -7.74 18.27
N ALA A 213 -25.98 -7.94 17.34
CA ALA A 213 -27.13 -8.81 17.52
C ALA A 213 -26.70 -10.26 17.80
N LEU A 214 -25.81 -10.83 16.95
CA LEU A 214 -25.30 -12.18 17.12
C LEU A 214 -24.55 -12.39 18.44
N MET A 215 -23.83 -11.36 18.91
CA MET A 215 -23.17 -11.39 20.20
C MET A 215 -24.18 -11.42 21.36
N LEU A 216 -25.22 -10.59 21.31
CA LEU A 216 -26.26 -10.54 22.35
C LEU A 216 -27.08 -11.84 22.40
N ASP A 217 -27.29 -12.48 21.24
CA ASP A 217 -27.97 -13.78 21.14
C ASP A 217 -27.08 -14.96 21.56
N GLY A 218 -25.82 -14.72 21.96
CA GLY A 218 -24.86 -15.76 22.33
C GLY A 218 -24.38 -16.64 21.16
N VAL A 219 -24.62 -16.22 19.91
CA VAL A 219 -24.25 -16.94 18.69
C VAL A 219 -22.84 -16.59 18.21
N LEU A 220 -22.36 -15.39 18.59
CA LEU A 220 -21.01 -14.91 18.31
C LEU A 220 -20.30 -14.61 19.62
N ASP A 221 -19.16 -15.27 19.87
CA ASP A 221 -18.32 -14.99 21.03
C ASP A 221 -17.87 -13.51 20.99
N PRO A 222 -17.98 -12.75 22.09
CA PRO A 222 -17.50 -11.36 22.12
C PRO A 222 -16.04 -11.20 21.70
N ALA A 223 -15.15 -12.15 22.00
CA ALA A 223 -13.74 -12.12 21.59
C ALA A 223 -13.55 -12.34 20.07
N ALA A 224 -14.55 -12.90 19.36
CA ALA A 224 -14.54 -13.18 17.94
C ALA A 224 -15.24 -12.08 17.09
N VAL A 225 -15.89 -11.10 17.73
CA VAL A 225 -16.53 -9.97 17.04
C VAL A 225 -15.56 -9.25 16.09
N PRO A 226 -14.29 -9.00 16.44
CA PRO A 226 -13.34 -8.37 15.53
C PRO A 226 -13.13 -9.14 14.23
N ASP A 227 -13.08 -10.47 14.29
CA ASP A 227 -12.91 -11.31 13.10
C ASP A 227 -14.18 -11.33 12.23
N TYR A 228 -15.34 -11.39 12.83
CA TYR A 228 -16.59 -11.26 12.09
C TYR A 228 -16.69 -9.93 11.34
N LEU A 229 -16.38 -8.81 12.01
CA LEU A 229 -16.34 -7.47 11.38
C LEU A 229 -15.30 -7.38 10.26
N SER A 230 -14.11 -7.92 10.47
CA SER A 230 -13.07 -7.99 9.45
C SER A 230 -13.55 -8.77 8.22
N GLY A 231 -14.16 -9.94 8.44
CA GLY A 231 -14.73 -10.76 7.36
C GLY A 231 -15.84 -10.04 6.60
N LEU A 232 -16.73 -9.33 7.31
CA LEU A 232 -17.83 -8.59 6.73
C LEU A 232 -17.34 -7.44 5.84
N LEU A 233 -16.35 -6.67 6.29
CA LEU A 233 -15.80 -5.53 5.55
C LEU A 233 -14.95 -5.97 4.35
N ILE A 234 -14.06 -6.94 4.52
CA ILE A 234 -13.27 -7.50 3.41
C ILE A 234 -14.19 -8.17 2.40
N GLY A 235 -15.19 -8.94 2.86
CA GLY A 235 -16.18 -9.55 1.99
C GLY A 235 -16.96 -8.51 1.17
N GLU A 236 -17.35 -7.39 1.77
CA GLU A 236 -18.04 -6.30 1.06
C GLU A 236 -17.13 -5.65 0.01
N GLU A 237 -15.86 -5.41 0.34
CA GLU A 237 -14.89 -4.88 -0.62
C GLU A 237 -14.75 -5.81 -1.84
N LEU A 238 -14.61 -7.13 -1.63
CA LEU A 238 -14.54 -8.11 -2.71
C LEU A 238 -15.81 -8.18 -3.54
N ARG A 239 -16.98 -8.16 -2.88
CA ARG A 239 -18.29 -8.12 -3.56
C ARG A 239 -18.43 -6.89 -4.45
N MET A 240 -18.03 -5.72 -3.92
CA MET A 240 -18.05 -4.46 -4.64
C MET A 240 -17.04 -4.47 -5.81
N ALA A 241 -15.83 -5.01 -5.60
CA ALA A 241 -14.82 -5.10 -6.63
C ALA A 241 -15.28 -5.96 -7.81
N LEU A 242 -15.96 -7.09 -7.55
CA LEU A 242 -16.58 -7.90 -8.60
C LEU A 242 -17.68 -7.14 -9.32
N ALA A 243 -18.62 -6.54 -8.58
CA ALA A 243 -19.76 -5.84 -9.17
C ALA A 243 -19.36 -4.63 -10.03
N ALA A 244 -18.24 -3.96 -9.68
CA ALA A 244 -17.70 -2.82 -10.40
C ALA A 244 -16.64 -3.20 -11.45
N GLY A 245 -16.33 -4.50 -11.64
CA GLY A 245 -15.37 -5.01 -12.60
C GLY A 245 -13.91 -4.71 -12.24
N TRP A 246 -13.61 -4.42 -10.97
CA TRP A 246 -12.23 -4.29 -10.48
C TRP A 246 -11.54 -5.64 -10.31
N ALA A 247 -12.31 -6.68 -10.06
CA ALA A 247 -11.87 -8.06 -9.96
C ALA A 247 -12.64 -8.92 -10.97
N ASP A 248 -11.98 -9.99 -11.44
CA ASP A 248 -12.56 -11.01 -12.29
C ASP A 248 -12.12 -12.38 -11.78
N ALA A 249 -13.02 -13.37 -11.83
CA ALA A 249 -12.73 -14.74 -11.38
C ALA A 249 -11.63 -15.41 -12.21
N ASP A 250 -11.49 -15.02 -13.48
CA ASP A 250 -10.52 -15.60 -14.40
C ASP A 250 -9.10 -15.06 -14.21
N ASP A 251 -8.94 -13.90 -13.55
CA ASP A 251 -7.65 -13.26 -13.34
C ASP A 251 -6.99 -13.71 -12.02
N ALA A 252 -5.67 -13.90 -12.08
CA ALA A 252 -4.84 -13.96 -10.89
C ALA A 252 -4.41 -12.53 -10.54
N ILE A 253 -4.92 -11.97 -9.44
CA ILE A 253 -4.66 -10.60 -9.03
C ILE A 253 -3.58 -10.58 -7.95
N PRO A 254 -2.39 -10.03 -8.22
CA PRO A 254 -1.38 -9.86 -7.19
C PRO A 254 -1.83 -8.88 -6.11
N MET A 255 -1.37 -9.11 -4.88
CA MET A 255 -1.60 -8.24 -3.72
C MET A 255 -0.28 -7.74 -3.17
N VAL A 256 -0.18 -6.44 -2.90
CA VAL A 256 0.95 -5.83 -2.18
C VAL A 256 0.47 -5.30 -0.84
N GLY A 257 0.93 -5.90 0.24
CA GLY A 257 0.54 -5.53 1.59
C GLY A 257 1.19 -6.41 2.65
N GLU A 258 0.84 -6.14 3.90
CA GLU A 258 1.32 -6.96 5.03
C GLU A 258 0.79 -8.39 4.95
N GLY A 259 1.66 -9.36 5.26
CA GLY A 259 1.37 -10.79 5.15
C GLY A 259 0.06 -11.23 5.80
N PRO A 260 -0.17 -10.90 7.09
CA PRO A 260 -1.41 -11.28 7.78
C PRO A 260 -2.67 -10.70 7.13
N LEU A 261 -2.61 -9.46 6.62
CA LEU A 261 -3.74 -8.83 5.94
C LEU A 261 -3.99 -9.47 4.58
N CYS A 262 -2.95 -9.67 3.77
CA CYS A 262 -3.06 -10.37 2.50
C CYS A 262 -3.64 -11.79 2.66
N GLU A 263 -3.27 -12.50 3.73
CA GLU A 263 -3.84 -13.83 4.01
C GLU A 263 -5.35 -13.76 4.34
N ARG A 264 -5.83 -12.73 5.05
CA ARG A 264 -7.27 -12.51 5.25
C ARG A 264 -7.99 -12.28 3.93
N TYR A 265 -7.46 -11.44 3.04
CA TYR A 265 -8.03 -11.24 1.71
C TYR A 265 -8.02 -12.52 0.88
N ARG A 266 -6.94 -13.29 0.89
CA ARG A 266 -6.85 -14.57 0.19
C ARG A 266 -7.94 -15.55 0.66
N ARG A 267 -8.12 -15.70 1.98
CA ARG A 267 -9.18 -16.57 2.55
C ARG A 267 -10.59 -16.09 2.18
N ALA A 268 -10.81 -14.78 2.19
CA ALA A 268 -12.10 -14.22 1.80
C ALA A 268 -12.37 -14.45 0.30
N ALA A 269 -11.34 -14.31 -0.54
CA ALA A 269 -11.42 -14.48 -1.99
C ALA A 269 -11.95 -15.84 -2.43
N ASP A 270 -11.61 -16.90 -1.70
CA ASP A 270 -12.11 -18.27 -1.97
C ASP A 270 -13.66 -18.31 -1.99
N THR A 271 -14.32 -17.53 -1.12
CA THR A 271 -15.79 -17.45 -1.08
C THR A 271 -16.39 -16.81 -2.34
N PHE A 272 -15.62 -15.96 -3.03
CA PHE A 272 -16.04 -15.25 -4.24
C PHE A 272 -15.53 -15.87 -5.53
N GLY A 273 -14.76 -16.95 -5.45
CA GLY A 273 -14.10 -17.57 -6.62
C GLY A 273 -12.97 -16.72 -7.21
N LEU A 274 -12.43 -15.77 -6.43
CA LEU A 274 -11.31 -14.93 -6.86
C LEU A 274 -9.96 -15.57 -6.53
N ARG A 275 -8.98 -15.32 -7.38
CA ARG A 275 -7.59 -15.77 -7.18
C ARG A 275 -6.73 -14.57 -6.79
N LEU A 276 -6.52 -14.40 -5.50
CA LEU A 276 -5.63 -13.36 -4.95
C LEU A 276 -4.33 -14.02 -4.45
N ALA A 277 -3.18 -13.49 -4.91
CA ALA A 277 -1.86 -13.99 -4.52
C ALA A 277 -0.98 -12.85 -4.02
N ARG A 278 -0.29 -13.06 -2.90
CA ARG A 278 0.64 -12.05 -2.39
C ARG A 278 1.84 -11.92 -3.31
N ALA A 279 2.12 -10.69 -3.77
CA ALA A 279 3.34 -10.38 -4.49
C ALA A 279 4.58 -10.61 -3.60
N PRO A 280 5.73 -10.93 -4.18
CA PRO A 280 6.97 -11.07 -3.43
C PRO A 280 7.30 -9.82 -2.62
N GLU A 281 8.02 -10.00 -1.50
CA GLU A 281 8.50 -8.87 -0.69
C GLU A 281 9.47 -7.97 -1.47
N GLY A 282 9.60 -6.71 -1.05
CA GLY A 282 10.55 -5.77 -1.64
C GLY A 282 10.00 -4.93 -2.79
N THR A 283 8.71 -5.01 -3.12
CA THR A 283 8.11 -4.25 -4.22
C THR A 283 8.35 -2.74 -4.14
N THR A 284 8.32 -2.14 -2.95
CA THR A 284 8.63 -0.70 -2.79
C THR A 284 10.09 -0.41 -3.16
N ALA A 285 11.01 -1.26 -2.70
CA ALA A 285 12.43 -1.12 -3.02
C ALA A 285 12.69 -1.23 -4.54
N ASP A 286 12.10 -2.22 -5.18
CA ASP A 286 12.21 -2.40 -6.64
C ASP A 286 11.59 -1.22 -7.41
N GLY A 287 10.47 -0.69 -6.91
CA GLY A 287 9.81 0.48 -7.49
C GLY A 287 10.65 1.74 -7.41
N LEU A 288 11.25 2.00 -6.25
CA LEU A 288 12.19 3.12 -6.06
C LEU A 288 13.36 3.01 -7.03
N TRP A 289 13.97 1.82 -7.13
CA TRP A 289 15.06 1.59 -8.08
C TRP A 289 14.61 1.82 -9.53
N ARG A 290 13.47 1.27 -9.93
CA ARG A 290 12.95 1.41 -11.29
C ARG A 290 12.67 2.86 -11.67
N ILE A 291 12.06 3.64 -10.77
CA ILE A 291 11.78 5.06 -10.98
C ILE A 291 13.10 5.85 -11.05
N ALA A 292 14.05 5.59 -10.14
CA ALA A 292 15.35 6.26 -10.13
C ALA A 292 16.17 5.97 -11.41
N ASN A 293 16.13 4.74 -11.90
CA ASN A 293 16.79 4.36 -13.16
C ASN A 293 16.16 5.08 -14.36
N ALA A 294 14.83 5.11 -14.44
CA ALA A 294 14.10 5.84 -15.47
C ALA A 294 14.37 7.37 -15.43
N ALA A 295 14.63 7.91 -14.23
CA ALA A 295 14.98 9.32 -14.02
C ALA A 295 16.48 9.64 -14.30
N GLY A 296 17.30 8.63 -14.60
CA GLY A 296 18.72 8.82 -14.79
C GLY A 296 19.49 9.18 -13.51
N LEU A 297 18.93 8.87 -12.33
CA LEU A 297 19.58 9.13 -11.04
C LEU A 297 20.68 8.09 -10.71
N VAL A 298 20.68 6.96 -11.39
CA VAL A 298 21.65 5.89 -11.25
C VAL A 298 22.45 5.74 -12.54
N SER A 299 23.77 5.68 -12.43
CA SER A 299 24.64 5.38 -13.56
C SER A 299 24.68 3.86 -13.73
N VAL A 300 23.99 3.33 -14.72
CA VAL A 300 24.18 1.92 -15.13
C VAL A 300 25.58 1.82 -15.72
N PRO A 301 26.48 0.94 -15.22
CA PRO A 301 27.74 0.70 -15.90
C PRO A 301 27.46 0.28 -17.34
N ALA A 302 28.06 0.99 -18.31
CA ALA A 302 27.95 0.59 -19.71
C ALA A 302 28.37 -0.88 -19.82
N THR A 303 27.50 -1.73 -20.29
CA THR A 303 27.83 -3.13 -20.61
C THR A 303 28.93 -3.09 -21.64
N ILE A 304 30.16 -3.42 -21.25
CA ILE A 304 31.25 -3.60 -22.20
C ILE A 304 30.87 -4.81 -23.03
N THR A 305 30.28 -4.56 -24.19
CA THR A 305 30.16 -5.56 -25.26
C THR A 305 31.58 -5.83 -25.76
N SER A 306 32.16 -6.91 -25.28
CA SER A 306 33.39 -7.52 -25.85
C SER A 306 33.05 -8.37 -27.06
#